data_5821cb79177182b737d2a935e0a50cb3
#
_entry.id   5821cb79177182b737d2a935e0a50cb3
#
_cell.length_a   1.000
_cell.length_b   1.000
_cell.length_c   1.000
_cell.angle_alpha   90.00
_cell.angle_beta   90.00
_cell.angle_gamma   90.00
#
_symmetry.space_group_name_H-M   'P 1'
#
loop_
_entity.id
_entity.type
_entity.pdbx_description
1 polymer ?
#
loop_
_entity_poly.entity_id
_entity_poly.type
_entity_poly.pdbx_seq_one_letter_code
_entity_poly.pdbx_strand_id
1 'polypeptide(L)'
;IADVEVVAATDVTNPLCGPTGASEIFGPQKGASKEVVAELDGALLNLAKIIQRDTGHDVLDIPGAGAAGGLGAGLVAFAGAKIQSGIDMVCQVLDFDRHLAGADLVITGEGRADLSTVFDKAPVGVARHAQAHGVPTVLLAGSLGDGHEELYKHGVASVLCISDGAMTFQQALGRTGVMLEGT
;
A
#
# COMPACT_ATOMS: atom_id res chain seq x y z
N ILE A 1 11.47 22.81 12.86
CA ILE A 1 10.90 21.91 11.80
C ILE A 1 10.80 22.68 10.47
N ALA A 2 10.68 24.02 10.49
CA ALA A 2 10.48 24.84 9.27
C ALA A 2 11.51 24.59 8.16
N ASP A 3 12.71 24.15 8.49
CA ASP A 3 13.81 23.90 7.54
C ASP A 3 14.03 22.41 7.24
N VAL A 4 13.07 21.56 7.63
CA VAL A 4 13.14 20.10 7.42
C VAL A 4 11.97 19.67 6.55
N GLU A 5 12.25 18.96 5.46
CA GLU A 5 11.20 18.28 4.70
C GLU A 5 10.77 17.01 5.44
N VAL A 6 9.48 16.90 5.71
CA VAL A 6 8.87 15.72 6.34
C VAL A 6 8.07 14.98 5.28
N VAL A 7 8.36 13.70 5.10
CA VAL A 7 7.61 12.81 4.21
C VAL A 7 7.00 11.68 5.04
N ALA A 8 5.70 11.49 4.91
CA ALA A 8 4.96 10.40 5.53
C ALA A 8 4.74 9.30 4.49
N ALA A 9 5.51 8.23 4.60
CA ALA A 9 5.33 7.04 3.75
C ALA A 9 4.11 6.24 4.22
N THR A 10 3.20 5.91 3.32
CA THR A 10 2.03 5.07 3.62
C THR A 10 1.71 4.14 2.46
N ASP A 11 1.21 2.95 2.79
CA ASP A 11 0.73 1.95 1.82
C ASP A 11 -0.80 1.99 1.67
N VAL A 12 -1.46 3.01 2.26
CA VAL A 12 -2.90 3.15 2.19
C VAL A 12 -3.28 4.55 1.70
N THR A 13 -4.35 4.63 0.94
CA THR A 13 -4.89 5.87 0.37
C THR A 13 -6.17 6.34 1.06
N ASN A 14 -6.56 5.67 2.15
CA ASN A 14 -7.78 5.97 2.88
C ASN A 14 -7.79 7.42 3.41
N PRO A 15 -8.89 8.17 3.20
CA PRO A 15 -9.07 9.50 3.80
C PRO A 15 -9.21 9.37 5.33
N LEU A 16 -9.25 10.50 6.01
CA LEU A 16 -9.34 10.52 7.47
C LEU A 16 -10.65 9.92 7.98
N CYS A 17 -11.79 10.30 7.39
CA CYS A 17 -13.13 9.96 7.83
C CYS A 17 -13.99 9.41 6.70
N GLY A 18 -15.21 8.96 7.06
CA GLY A 18 -16.25 8.51 6.15
C GLY A 18 -16.17 7.02 5.78
N PRO A 19 -16.96 6.57 4.78
CA PRO A 19 -17.13 5.14 4.47
C PRO A 19 -15.85 4.38 4.14
N THR A 20 -14.82 5.07 3.68
CA THR A 20 -13.49 4.53 3.39
C THR A 20 -12.42 5.11 4.31
N GLY A 21 -12.83 5.78 5.38
CA GLY A 21 -11.95 6.42 6.35
C GLY A 21 -11.29 5.46 7.33
N ALA A 22 -10.42 6.02 8.17
CA ALA A 22 -9.59 5.26 9.10
C ALA A 22 -10.41 4.36 10.03
N SER A 23 -11.47 4.88 10.63
CA SER A 23 -12.26 4.14 11.62
C SER A 23 -13.07 3.02 10.99
N GLU A 24 -13.70 3.27 9.83
CA GLU A 24 -14.54 2.31 9.13
C GLU A 24 -13.74 1.13 8.61
N ILE A 25 -12.57 1.38 7.99
CA ILE A 25 -11.77 0.34 7.36
C ILE A 25 -10.90 -0.42 8.37
N PHE A 26 -10.28 0.28 9.31
CA PHE A 26 -9.28 -0.34 10.20
C PHE A 26 -9.78 -0.61 11.63
N GLY A 27 -10.92 -0.05 12.03
CA GLY A 27 -11.51 -0.22 13.35
C GLY A 27 -11.94 -1.66 13.63
N PRO A 28 -12.74 -2.31 12.76
CA PRO A 28 -13.28 -3.64 13.00
C PRO A 28 -12.22 -4.71 13.26
N GLN A 29 -11.14 -4.73 12.48
CA GLN A 29 -10.04 -5.69 12.67
C GLN A 29 -9.27 -5.50 13.98
N LYS A 30 -9.41 -4.32 14.62
CA LYS A 30 -8.84 -3.99 15.94
C LYS A 30 -9.84 -4.17 17.08
N GLY A 31 -11.02 -4.75 16.78
CA GLY A 31 -12.04 -5.08 17.79
C GLY A 31 -13.08 -3.99 18.04
N ALA A 32 -13.13 -2.92 17.24
CA ALA A 32 -14.16 -1.90 17.39
C ALA A 32 -15.53 -2.42 16.92
N SER A 33 -16.58 -2.22 17.76
CA SER A 33 -17.98 -2.44 17.34
C SER A 33 -18.41 -1.34 16.37
N LYS A 34 -19.56 -1.51 15.71
CA LYS A 34 -20.11 -0.50 14.80
C LYS A 34 -20.36 0.85 15.48
N GLU A 35 -20.82 0.80 16.75
CA GLU A 35 -21.05 2.00 17.54
C GLU A 35 -19.74 2.71 17.86
N VAL A 36 -18.70 1.97 18.21
CA VAL A 36 -17.36 2.51 18.48
C VAL A 36 -16.75 3.07 17.19
N VAL A 37 -16.92 2.42 16.04
CA VAL A 37 -16.46 2.93 14.75
C VAL A 37 -17.11 4.29 14.45
N ALA A 38 -18.44 4.41 14.64
CA ALA A 38 -19.15 5.67 14.41
C ALA A 38 -18.68 6.79 15.37
N GLU A 39 -18.42 6.46 16.63
CA GLU A 39 -17.91 7.40 17.62
C GLU A 39 -16.49 7.89 17.24
N LEU A 40 -15.62 6.97 16.85
CA LEU A 40 -14.24 7.30 16.42
C LEU A 40 -14.23 8.13 15.14
N ASP A 41 -15.07 7.80 14.17
CA ASP A 41 -15.17 8.59 12.93
C ASP A 41 -15.67 10.02 13.22
N GLY A 42 -16.66 10.16 14.08
CA GLY A 42 -17.14 11.46 14.56
C GLY A 42 -16.06 12.26 15.30
N ALA A 43 -15.23 11.61 16.11
CA ALA A 43 -14.12 12.23 16.80
C ALA A 43 -13.04 12.73 15.84
N LEU A 44 -12.68 11.91 14.84
CA LEU A 44 -11.72 12.31 13.80
C LEU A 44 -12.26 13.44 12.92
N LEU A 45 -13.54 13.42 12.57
CA LEU A 45 -14.19 14.53 11.86
C LEU A 45 -14.15 15.84 12.67
N ASN A 46 -14.40 15.77 13.98
CA ASN A 46 -14.29 16.93 14.86
C ASN A 46 -12.84 17.44 14.91
N LEU A 47 -11.86 16.54 15.02
CA LEU A 47 -10.43 16.91 14.98
C LEU A 47 -10.07 17.62 13.68
N ALA A 48 -10.52 17.10 12.53
CA ALA A 48 -10.26 17.73 11.22
C ALA A 48 -10.82 19.17 11.15
N LYS A 49 -12.04 19.38 11.66
CA LYS A 49 -12.65 20.72 11.73
C LYS A 49 -11.85 21.70 12.62
N ILE A 50 -11.33 21.20 13.74
CA ILE A 50 -10.49 22.01 14.63
C ILE A 50 -9.17 22.34 13.96
N ILE A 51 -8.53 21.36 13.31
CA ILE A 51 -7.29 21.58 12.54
C ILE A 51 -7.53 22.66 11.47
N GLN A 52 -8.58 22.53 10.67
CA GLN A 52 -8.89 23.50 9.63
C GLN A 52 -9.13 24.90 10.19
N ARG A 53 -9.86 25.01 11.30
CA ARG A 53 -10.14 26.30 11.96
C ARG A 53 -8.86 26.97 12.48
N ASP A 54 -7.97 26.21 13.11
CA ASP A 54 -6.85 26.75 13.87
C ASP A 54 -5.57 26.90 13.03
N THR A 55 -5.39 26.05 12.01
CA THR A 55 -4.19 26.02 11.17
C THR A 55 -4.44 26.39 9.71
N GLY A 56 -5.69 26.37 9.25
CA GLY A 56 -6.07 26.56 7.86
C GLY A 56 -5.87 25.30 6.98
N HIS A 57 -5.34 24.21 7.52
CA HIS A 57 -5.15 22.96 6.77
C HIS A 57 -6.43 22.14 6.71
N ASP A 58 -6.89 21.82 5.50
CA ASP A 58 -7.92 20.81 5.30
C ASP A 58 -7.27 19.45 5.13
N VAL A 59 -7.52 18.54 6.08
CA VAL A 59 -6.91 17.21 6.12
C VAL A 59 -7.92 16.08 5.92
N LEU A 60 -9.19 16.43 5.64
CA LEU A 60 -10.28 15.45 5.65
C LEU A 60 -10.15 14.43 4.52
N ASP A 61 -9.94 14.92 3.30
CA ASP A 61 -10.00 14.13 2.07
C ASP A 61 -8.61 13.84 1.46
N ILE A 62 -7.53 14.15 2.19
CA ILE A 62 -6.18 13.87 1.70
C ILE A 62 -5.99 12.35 1.63
N PRO A 63 -5.62 11.78 0.47
CA PRO A 63 -5.29 10.38 0.37
C PRO A 63 -4.17 9.99 1.34
N GLY A 64 -4.40 8.95 2.15
CA GLY A 64 -3.46 8.53 3.19
C GLY A 64 -3.58 9.27 4.53
N ALA A 65 -4.43 10.29 4.64
CA ALA A 65 -4.65 10.99 5.92
C ALA A 65 -5.16 10.06 7.02
N GLY A 66 -5.92 9.01 6.65
CA GLY A 66 -6.41 7.98 7.56
C GLY A 66 -5.38 6.96 8.00
N ALA A 67 -4.18 6.98 7.43
CA ALA A 67 -3.11 6.04 7.80
C ALA A 67 -2.83 6.08 9.31
N ALA A 68 -2.65 4.90 9.90
CA ALA A 68 -2.41 4.72 11.33
C ALA A 68 -3.44 5.43 12.23
N GLY A 69 -4.72 5.42 11.80
CA GLY A 69 -5.81 5.99 12.61
C GLY A 69 -5.83 7.53 12.64
N GLY A 70 -5.36 8.17 11.56
CA GLY A 70 -5.31 9.63 11.44
C GLY A 70 -3.94 10.27 11.74
N LEU A 71 -2.91 9.46 11.98
CA LEU A 71 -1.54 9.99 12.14
C LEU A 71 -1.09 10.73 10.88
N GLY A 72 -1.46 10.23 9.68
CA GLY A 72 -1.21 10.91 8.41
C GLY A 72 -1.73 12.35 8.40
N ALA A 73 -2.98 12.55 8.80
CA ALA A 73 -3.57 13.89 8.93
C ALA A 73 -2.81 14.78 9.91
N GLY A 74 -2.41 14.21 11.07
CA GLY A 74 -1.63 14.94 12.07
C GLY A 74 -0.26 15.38 11.55
N LEU A 75 0.44 14.53 10.83
CA LEU A 75 1.74 14.85 10.23
C LEU A 75 1.61 15.95 9.17
N VAL A 76 0.57 15.91 8.34
CA VAL A 76 0.30 16.98 7.38
C VAL A 76 0.05 18.30 8.11
N ALA A 77 -0.87 18.31 9.08
CA ALA A 77 -1.32 19.52 9.76
C ALA A 77 -0.23 20.20 10.61
N PHE A 78 0.54 19.41 11.36
CA PHE A 78 1.43 19.93 12.39
C PHE A 78 2.91 19.87 12.03
N ALA A 79 3.30 19.01 11.09
CA ALA A 79 4.68 18.91 10.64
C ALA A 79 4.88 19.34 9.18
N GLY A 80 3.81 19.73 8.48
CA GLY A 80 3.86 20.08 7.06
C GLY A 80 4.26 18.90 6.18
N ALA A 81 3.96 17.66 6.61
CA ALA A 81 4.37 16.46 5.89
C ALA A 81 3.67 16.33 4.54
N LYS A 82 4.42 15.81 3.57
CA LYS A 82 3.86 15.30 2.32
C LYS A 82 3.59 13.81 2.47
N ILE A 83 2.36 13.38 2.16
CA ILE A 83 2.04 11.94 2.11
C ILE A 83 2.53 11.39 0.77
N GLN A 84 3.22 10.27 0.82
CA GLN A 84 3.77 9.60 -0.35
C GLN A 84 3.61 8.08 -0.20
N SER A 85 3.44 7.38 -1.32
CA SER A 85 3.48 5.91 -1.35
C SER A 85 4.82 5.39 -0.82
N GLY A 86 4.76 4.39 0.07
CA GLY A 86 5.96 3.79 0.66
C GLY A 86 6.84 3.16 -0.40
N ILE A 87 6.25 2.46 -1.37
CA ILE A 87 7.00 1.84 -2.46
C ILE A 87 7.64 2.88 -3.37
N ASP A 88 6.95 3.99 -3.70
CA ASP A 88 7.53 5.05 -4.52
C ASP A 88 8.74 5.70 -3.82
N MET A 89 8.65 5.92 -2.52
CA MET A 89 9.76 6.44 -1.74
C MET A 89 10.98 5.49 -1.76
N VAL A 90 10.75 4.19 -1.61
CA VAL A 90 11.81 3.18 -1.71
C VAL A 90 12.43 3.18 -3.11
N CYS A 91 11.61 3.20 -4.16
CA CYS A 91 12.08 3.27 -5.53
C CYS A 91 12.94 4.52 -5.79
N GLN A 92 12.54 5.67 -5.26
CA GLN A 92 13.33 6.91 -5.37
C GLN A 92 14.67 6.81 -4.65
N VAL A 93 14.69 6.31 -3.40
CA VAL A 93 15.94 6.17 -2.61
C VAL A 93 16.92 5.20 -3.27
N LEU A 94 16.40 4.14 -3.90
CA LEU A 94 17.21 3.14 -4.60
C LEU A 94 17.57 3.54 -6.03
N ASP A 95 17.12 4.70 -6.51
CA ASP A 95 17.26 5.12 -7.93
C ASP A 95 16.77 4.00 -8.89
N PHE A 96 15.59 3.44 -8.56
CA PHE A 96 15.06 2.24 -9.22
C PHE A 96 14.86 2.46 -10.71
N ASP A 97 14.37 3.63 -11.12
CA ASP A 97 14.15 4.00 -12.52
C ASP A 97 15.43 3.92 -13.35
N ARG A 98 16.59 4.26 -12.76
CA ARG A 98 17.88 4.08 -13.42
C ARG A 98 18.22 2.60 -13.66
N HIS A 99 17.84 1.71 -12.76
CA HIS A 99 18.05 0.27 -12.93
C HIS A 99 17.11 -0.33 -13.98
N LEU A 100 15.97 0.29 -14.25
CA LEU A 100 15.07 -0.10 -15.33
C LEU A 100 15.63 0.24 -16.72
N ALA A 101 16.51 1.23 -16.81
CA ALA A 101 17.14 1.59 -18.07
C ALA A 101 18.03 0.43 -18.57
N GLY A 102 17.57 -0.28 -19.61
CA GLY A 102 18.25 -1.44 -20.19
C GLY A 102 17.89 -2.78 -19.54
N ALA A 103 16.91 -2.82 -18.66
CA ALA A 103 16.34 -4.08 -18.18
C ALA A 103 15.33 -4.63 -19.21
N ASP A 104 15.38 -5.93 -19.46
CA ASP A 104 14.45 -6.63 -20.36
C ASP A 104 13.23 -7.17 -19.60
N LEU A 105 13.36 -7.38 -18.29
CA LEU A 105 12.34 -7.97 -17.43
C LEU A 105 12.54 -7.52 -15.98
N VAL A 106 11.43 -7.28 -15.30
CA VAL A 106 11.39 -7.13 -13.84
C VAL A 106 10.71 -8.34 -13.23
N ILE A 107 11.33 -8.91 -12.19
CA ILE A 107 10.73 -9.96 -11.37
C ILE A 107 10.49 -9.39 -9.98
N THR A 108 9.26 -9.48 -9.51
CA THR A 108 8.86 -9.11 -8.16
C THR A 108 8.18 -10.27 -7.46
N GLY A 109 8.01 -10.20 -6.13
CA GLY A 109 7.47 -11.31 -5.37
C GLY A 109 6.56 -10.88 -4.23
N GLU A 110 5.62 -11.76 -3.90
CA GLU A 110 4.73 -11.60 -2.76
C GLU A 110 4.34 -12.97 -2.18
N GLY A 111 4.03 -13.02 -0.87
CA GLY A 111 3.60 -14.27 -0.24
C GLY A 111 2.25 -14.76 -0.76
N ARG A 112 1.30 -13.85 -1.01
CA ARG A 112 -0.02 -14.15 -1.56
C ARG A 112 -0.49 -13.00 -2.43
N ALA A 113 -0.75 -13.29 -3.69
CA ALA A 113 -1.34 -12.36 -4.64
C ALA A 113 -2.86 -12.51 -4.68
N ASP A 114 -3.58 -11.46 -4.33
CA ASP A 114 -5.05 -11.37 -4.36
C ASP A 114 -5.50 -9.93 -4.67
N LEU A 115 -6.81 -9.67 -4.60
CA LEU A 115 -7.36 -8.34 -4.84
C LEU A 115 -6.71 -7.26 -3.95
N SER A 116 -6.27 -7.58 -2.73
CA SER A 116 -5.65 -6.60 -1.84
C SER A 116 -4.27 -6.14 -2.32
N THR A 117 -3.61 -6.90 -3.20
CA THR A 117 -2.31 -6.57 -3.78
C THR A 117 -2.39 -5.35 -4.71
N VAL A 118 -3.58 -5.05 -5.28
CA VAL A 118 -3.82 -3.89 -6.15
C VAL A 118 -3.71 -2.57 -5.39
N PHE A 119 -3.91 -2.60 -4.08
CA PHE A 119 -3.94 -1.39 -3.25
C PHE A 119 -2.52 -0.98 -2.82
N ASP A 120 -1.75 -0.47 -3.79
CA ASP A 120 -0.43 0.17 -3.63
C ASP A 120 0.61 -0.66 -2.85
N LYS A 121 0.49 -2.01 -2.89
CA LYS A 121 1.52 -2.89 -2.35
C LYS A 121 2.76 -2.91 -3.26
N ALA A 122 3.89 -3.35 -2.70
CA ALA A 122 5.18 -3.36 -3.37
C ALA A 122 5.15 -3.94 -4.81
N PRO A 123 4.51 -5.07 -5.11
CA PRO A 123 4.50 -5.62 -6.47
C PRO A 123 3.86 -4.69 -7.50
N VAL A 124 2.75 -4.02 -7.15
CA VAL A 124 2.04 -3.11 -8.05
C VAL A 124 2.83 -1.82 -8.23
N GLY A 125 3.43 -1.29 -7.17
CA GLY A 125 4.31 -0.12 -7.28
C GLY A 125 5.52 -0.39 -8.20
N VAL A 126 6.19 -1.52 -8.02
CA VAL A 126 7.28 -1.96 -8.89
C VAL A 126 6.82 -2.11 -10.35
N ALA A 127 5.68 -2.76 -10.58
CA ALA A 127 5.13 -2.96 -11.92
C ALA A 127 4.79 -1.61 -12.60
N ARG A 128 4.26 -0.65 -11.86
CA ARG A 128 3.95 0.70 -12.36
C ARG A 128 5.23 1.44 -12.83
N HIS A 129 6.29 1.41 -12.03
CA HIS A 129 7.59 1.98 -12.42
C HIS A 129 8.15 1.28 -13.67
N ALA A 130 8.15 -0.05 -13.69
CA ALA A 130 8.61 -0.83 -14.83
C ALA A 130 7.82 -0.54 -16.11
N GLN A 131 6.49 -0.46 -16.00
CA GLN A 131 5.59 -0.14 -17.12
C GLN A 131 5.88 1.25 -17.71
N ALA A 132 6.18 2.25 -16.86
CA ALA A 132 6.55 3.59 -17.32
C ALA A 132 7.83 3.60 -18.16
N HIS A 133 8.70 2.60 -17.99
CA HIS A 133 9.92 2.39 -18.76
C HIS A 133 9.76 1.35 -19.89
N GLY A 134 8.56 0.82 -20.10
CA GLY A 134 8.30 -0.20 -21.11
C GLY A 134 8.84 -1.59 -20.78
N VAL A 135 9.20 -1.84 -19.52
CA VAL A 135 9.74 -3.12 -19.05
C VAL A 135 8.63 -4.00 -18.49
N PRO A 136 8.44 -5.24 -18.99
CA PRO A 136 7.43 -6.14 -18.46
C PRO A 136 7.78 -6.61 -17.05
N THR A 137 6.74 -6.83 -16.22
CA THR A 137 6.91 -7.31 -14.84
C THR A 137 6.24 -8.67 -14.66
N VAL A 138 6.98 -9.63 -14.12
CA VAL A 138 6.47 -10.92 -13.65
C VAL A 138 6.38 -10.91 -12.13
N LEU A 139 5.21 -11.27 -11.59
CA LEU A 139 4.99 -11.47 -10.16
C LEU A 139 5.07 -12.95 -9.82
N LEU A 140 5.99 -13.33 -8.94
CA LEU A 140 6.07 -14.63 -8.32
C LEU A 140 5.33 -14.61 -6.99
N ALA A 141 4.29 -15.43 -6.83
CA ALA A 141 3.48 -15.47 -5.61
C ALA A 141 3.56 -16.85 -4.95
N GLY A 142 3.64 -16.87 -3.63
CA GLY A 142 3.57 -18.11 -2.85
C GLY A 142 2.22 -18.79 -2.97
N SER A 143 1.15 -18.02 -3.14
CA SER A 143 -0.21 -18.49 -3.40
C SER A 143 -1.02 -17.43 -4.15
N LEU A 144 -2.07 -17.87 -4.84
CA LEU A 144 -3.04 -16.99 -5.48
C LEU A 144 -4.35 -16.98 -4.70
N GLY A 145 -4.94 -15.81 -4.56
CA GLY A 145 -6.26 -15.59 -3.98
C GLY A 145 -7.22 -14.99 -5.01
N ASP A 146 -8.48 -14.79 -4.60
CA ASP A 146 -9.53 -14.25 -5.45
C ASP A 146 -9.16 -12.82 -5.89
N GLY A 147 -9.40 -12.52 -7.17
CA GLY A 147 -9.18 -11.20 -7.75
C GLY A 147 -7.72 -10.88 -8.09
N HIS A 148 -6.80 -11.87 -8.06
CA HIS A 148 -5.43 -11.67 -8.51
C HIS A 148 -5.34 -11.27 -9.98
N GLU A 149 -6.34 -11.57 -10.79
CA GLU A 149 -6.43 -11.21 -12.21
C GLU A 149 -6.48 -9.69 -12.43
N GLU A 150 -6.91 -8.93 -11.43
CA GLU A 150 -6.91 -7.48 -11.50
C GLU A 150 -5.48 -6.89 -11.62
N LEU A 151 -4.46 -7.62 -11.17
CA LEU A 151 -3.06 -7.21 -11.25
C LEU A 151 -2.59 -6.94 -12.69
N TYR A 152 -3.15 -7.65 -13.66
CA TYR A 152 -2.85 -7.41 -15.09
C TYR A 152 -3.22 -6.01 -15.55
N LYS A 153 -4.24 -5.38 -14.92
CA LYS A 153 -4.65 -3.99 -15.23
C LYS A 153 -3.71 -2.96 -14.60
N HIS A 154 -2.82 -3.40 -13.70
CA HIS A 154 -1.89 -2.55 -12.95
C HIS A 154 -0.42 -2.75 -13.36
N GLY A 155 -0.18 -3.17 -14.61
CA GLY A 155 1.16 -3.24 -15.18
C GLY A 155 1.90 -4.56 -14.94
N VAL A 156 1.27 -5.55 -14.27
CA VAL A 156 1.83 -6.89 -14.15
C VAL A 156 1.58 -7.66 -15.45
N ALA A 157 2.64 -8.13 -16.11
CA ALA A 157 2.55 -8.86 -17.36
C ALA A 157 2.21 -10.35 -17.17
N SER A 158 2.67 -10.94 -16.05
CA SER A 158 2.38 -12.32 -15.69
C SER A 158 2.41 -12.51 -14.18
N VAL A 159 1.53 -13.39 -13.68
CA VAL A 159 1.51 -13.83 -12.28
C VAL A 159 1.75 -15.32 -12.27
N LEU A 160 2.80 -15.77 -11.58
CA LEU A 160 3.16 -17.17 -11.44
C LEU A 160 3.05 -17.60 -9.98
N CYS A 161 2.34 -18.70 -9.72
CA CYS A 161 2.30 -19.32 -8.40
C CYS A 161 3.45 -20.30 -8.28
N ILE A 162 4.32 -20.11 -7.28
CA ILE A 162 5.45 -21.03 -7.05
C ILE A 162 5.02 -22.34 -6.39
N SER A 163 3.81 -22.41 -5.80
CA SER A 163 3.31 -23.62 -5.18
C SER A 163 2.87 -24.64 -6.24
N ASP A 164 3.44 -25.82 -6.19
CA ASP A 164 3.26 -26.93 -7.15
C ASP A 164 2.09 -27.88 -6.81
N GLY A 165 1.21 -27.48 -5.88
CA GLY A 165 0.05 -28.27 -5.49
C GLY A 165 -0.50 -27.89 -4.12
N ALA A 166 -1.48 -28.66 -3.65
CA ALA A 166 -2.08 -28.46 -2.33
C ALA A 166 -1.08 -28.82 -1.22
N MET A 167 -0.72 -27.84 -0.43
CA MET A 167 0.17 -28.01 0.72
C MET A 167 -0.21 -27.09 1.86
N THR A 168 0.20 -27.43 3.06
CA THR A 168 0.05 -26.55 4.22
C THR A 168 1.02 -25.37 4.13
N PHE A 169 0.69 -24.26 4.81
CA PHE A 169 1.55 -23.09 4.88
C PHE A 169 2.98 -23.42 5.37
N GLN A 170 3.11 -24.31 6.36
CA GLN A 170 4.40 -24.73 6.88
C GLN A 170 5.22 -25.54 5.85
N GLN A 171 4.54 -26.38 5.06
CA GLN A 171 5.19 -27.12 3.98
C GLN A 171 5.68 -26.16 2.88
N ALA A 172 4.84 -25.17 2.51
CA ALA A 172 5.20 -24.16 1.52
C ALA A 172 6.43 -23.35 1.96
N LEU A 173 6.46 -22.88 3.22
CA LEU A 173 7.62 -22.16 3.76
C LEU A 173 8.91 -22.99 3.71
N GLY A 174 8.83 -24.26 4.09
CA GLY A 174 10.00 -25.15 4.09
C GLY A 174 10.54 -25.52 2.70
N ARG A 175 9.72 -25.34 1.65
CA ARG A 175 10.04 -25.70 0.26
C ARG A 175 10.23 -24.49 -0.65
N THR A 176 10.10 -23.27 -0.16
CA THR A 176 10.08 -22.03 -0.99
C THR A 176 11.27 -21.97 -1.97
N GLY A 177 12.49 -22.26 -1.50
CA GLY A 177 13.67 -22.23 -2.38
C GLY A 177 13.59 -23.21 -3.54
N VAL A 178 13.21 -24.44 -3.27
CA VAL A 178 13.08 -25.49 -4.31
C VAL A 178 11.95 -25.15 -5.31
N MET A 179 10.85 -24.59 -4.82
CA MET A 179 9.74 -24.19 -5.67
C MET A 179 10.11 -23.00 -6.57
N LEU A 180 10.86 -22.03 -6.04
CA LEU A 180 11.35 -20.90 -6.84
C LEU A 180 12.34 -21.34 -7.94
N GLU A 181 13.19 -22.32 -7.67
CA GLU A 181 14.12 -22.86 -8.67
C GLU A 181 13.40 -23.61 -9.82
N GLY A 182 12.19 -24.09 -9.55
CA GLY A 182 11.38 -24.86 -10.53
C GLY A 182 10.37 -24.02 -11.30
N THR A 183 10.20 -22.74 -10.95
CA THR A 183 9.26 -21.80 -11.59
C THR A 183 9.96 -20.96 -12.64
#